data_3f63ec0d9b5b517f4e65a6e2864a8a96
#
_entry.id   3f63ec0d9b5b517f4e65a6e2864a8a96
#
_cell.length_a   1.000
_cell.length_b   1.000
_cell.length_c   1.000
_cell.angle_alpha   90.00
_cell.angle_beta   90.00
_cell.angle_gamma   90.00
#
_symmetry.space_group_name_H-M   'P 1'
#
loop_
_entity.id
_entity.type
_entity.pdbx_description
1 polymer ?
#
loop_
_entity_poly.entity_id
_entity_poly.type
_entity_poly.pdbx_seq_one_letter_code
_entity_poly.pdbx_strand_id
1 'polypeptide(L)'
;MKKSKRFKKLRSVIFPLVIISVLLCNANANTSIPSQLKFELSFSRVAHSQPITGRIFVMISKNKQREPRLQAGFWSNSVPFFGKDVEKLQPGDVAVIDGNTLGYPVSSLQEIPAGEYYVQGLINIYTEFNRSDGHVIWAHMDQWEGQQFNRSPGNLYSEVKKVKLDLSEGYSIKLVLNQIIPPIEIPEDTEWVKHIKIQSPLLTEFWGHPIYLGAIVLLPKGYLENPDVYYPVHYQQGHFSLRAPGGFREGSSFYEAWISDDFPRMIAVTFQHPCPYFDDSYAVNSENCGPYGDAILKELIPLIEKRFRIIKQPYARVLSGGSTGGWEALALQIFHPDFFGGAWSFFPDPVDFRYYQLTNIYKDENAFYQEFEWMRTERPMMRDVHGQVLVTLRQMSQLEAVLGTKGRSGQQLDIWQAAYGPVGEDGYPQQLWDKLTGEIDHSVAEYMKERFDLRYYLEKNWKDIGSSLKGKIYVYCGDMDNFYLNEAVYELERMLENTEEPYYAGFFTYGRPRKGHGWSPFDRRAGELYRIMADHIENNSPEKLVKWRY
;
A
#
# COMPACT_ATOMS: atom_id res chain seq x y z
N MET A 1 -17.87 -59.40 50.04
CA MET A 1 -17.65 -59.96 51.36
C MET A 1 -16.73 -59.05 52.17
N LYS A 2 -17.26 -58.65 53.38
CA LYS A 2 -16.59 -58.12 54.60
C LYS A 2 -15.65 -56.89 54.40
N LYS A 3 -16.09 -55.66 54.71
CA LYS A 3 -16.10 -54.96 56.02
C LYS A 3 -14.83 -55.14 56.88
N SER A 4 -14.12 -53.98 57.10
CA SER A 4 -13.78 -53.63 58.53
C SER A 4 -13.36 -52.16 58.60
N LYS A 5 -14.09 -51.49 59.49
CA LYS A 5 -13.82 -50.16 60.10
C LYS A 5 -12.64 -50.28 61.06
N ARG A 6 -11.88 -49.24 61.29
CA ARG A 6 -11.50 -48.82 62.67
C ARG A 6 -11.07 -47.36 62.75
N PHE A 7 -11.56 -46.76 63.75
CA PHE A 7 -11.48 -45.40 64.26
C PHE A 7 -10.23 -45.09 65.09
N LYS A 8 -9.99 -43.81 65.31
CA LYS A 8 -9.32 -43.10 66.43
C LYS A 8 -7.82 -42.87 66.26
N LYS A 9 -7.25 -41.66 66.49
CA LYS A 9 -7.43 -40.78 67.69
C LYS A 9 -6.90 -39.36 67.36
N LEU A 10 -7.61 -38.35 67.83
CA LEU A 10 -7.17 -36.96 68.04
C LEU A 10 -5.93 -36.91 68.94
N ARG A 11 -4.89 -36.19 68.56
CA ARG A 11 -3.91 -35.64 69.53
C ARG A 11 -3.76 -34.15 69.22
N SER A 12 -4.26 -33.33 70.13
CA SER A 12 -4.03 -31.91 70.30
C SER A 12 -2.55 -31.67 70.57
N VAL A 13 -1.91 -30.88 69.76
CA VAL A 13 -0.58 -30.32 70.03
C VAL A 13 -0.73 -28.81 70.15
N ILE A 14 -0.50 -28.35 71.38
CA ILE A 14 -0.44 -26.94 71.76
C ILE A 14 0.84 -26.36 71.18
N PHE A 15 0.73 -25.33 70.29
CA PHE A 15 1.83 -24.53 69.90
C PHE A 15 1.91 -23.23 70.69
N PRO A 16 3.08 -22.87 71.19
CA PRO A 16 3.22 -21.62 71.93
C PRO A 16 3.22 -20.41 71.01
N LEU A 17 2.46 -19.40 71.41
CA LEU A 17 2.43 -18.08 70.76
C LEU A 17 3.80 -17.42 70.94
N VAL A 18 4.58 -17.29 69.87
CA VAL A 18 5.76 -16.43 69.80
C VAL A 18 5.29 -15.07 69.32
N ILE A 19 5.26 -14.09 70.18
CA ILE A 19 5.03 -12.68 69.85
C ILE A 19 6.30 -12.15 69.19
N ILE A 20 6.28 -12.02 67.86
CA ILE A 20 7.32 -11.29 67.15
C ILE A 20 6.88 -9.83 67.10
N SER A 21 7.58 -9.00 67.82
CA SER A 21 7.49 -7.53 67.74
C SER A 21 8.04 -7.09 66.36
N VAL A 22 7.13 -6.76 65.43
CA VAL A 22 7.48 -6.15 64.17
C VAL A 22 7.80 -4.67 64.45
N LEU A 23 9.07 -4.33 64.44
CA LEU A 23 9.55 -2.95 64.29
C LEU A 23 9.08 -2.42 62.94
N LEU A 24 8.07 -1.57 62.95
CA LEU A 24 7.68 -0.76 61.81
C LEU A 24 8.84 0.25 61.50
N CYS A 25 9.74 -0.17 60.65
CA CYS A 25 10.54 0.78 59.90
C CYS A 25 9.62 1.53 58.93
N ASN A 26 9.23 2.74 59.23
CA ASN A 26 8.69 3.70 58.30
C ASN A 26 9.74 3.99 57.25
N ALA A 27 9.86 3.14 56.22
CA ALA A 27 10.46 3.55 54.97
C ALA A 27 9.45 4.50 54.31
N ASN A 28 9.68 5.79 54.44
CA ASN A 28 9.12 6.77 53.50
C ASN A 28 9.57 6.36 52.10
N ALA A 29 8.80 5.49 51.45
CA ALA A 29 8.89 5.37 50.01
C ALA A 29 8.41 6.72 49.48
N ASN A 30 9.36 7.58 49.16
CA ASN A 30 9.15 8.63 48.18
C ASN A 30 8.68 7.93 46.91
N THR A 31 7.37 7.79 46.78
CA THR A 31 6.77 7.53 45.49
C THR A 31 7.02 8.76 44.64
N SER A 32 8.20 8.79 44.01
CA SER A 32 8.48 9.74 42.95
C SER A 32 7.34 9.58 41.94
N ILE A 33 6.57 10.64 41.75
CA ILE A 33 5.61 10.77 40.64
C ILE A 33 6.36 10.29 39.39
N PRO A 34 5.83 9.29 38.64
CA PRO A 34 6.51 8.83 37.45
C PRO A 34 6.76 10.04 36.56
N SER A 35 8.03 10.32 36.28
CA SER A 35 8.45 11.42 35.45
C SER A 35 7.71 11.31 34.11
N GLN A 36 7.01 12.36 33.70
CA GLN A 36 6.22 12.36 32.47
C GLN A 36 7.16 12.23 31.27
N LEU A 37 6.95 11.18 30.48
CA LEU A 37 7.62 11.00 29.19
C LEU A 37 6.73 11.63 28.12
N LYS A 38 7.12 12.77 27.57
CA LYS A 38 6.29 13.42 26.54
C LYS A 38 7.10 14.28 25.56
N PHE A 39 6.54 14.38 24.36
CA PHE A 39 6.88 15.39 23.39
C PHE A 39 5.70 16.36 23.23
N GLU A 40 6.00 17.64 23.25
CA GLU A 40 5.04 18.74 23.09
C GLU A 40 5.26 19.37 21.71
N LEU A 41 4.28 19.19 20.80
CA LEU A 41 4.34 19.70 19.43
C LEU A 41 3.43 20.92 19.29
N SER A 42 3.95 21.97 18.67
CA SER A 42 3.16 23.17 18.34
C SER A 42 3.63 23.73 17.01
N PHE A 43 2.82 24.61 16.40
CA PHE A 43 3.23 25.38 15.24
C PHE A 43 2.86 26.85 15.41
N SER A 44 3.56 27.75 14.73
CA SER A 44 3.28 29.18 14.79
C SER A 44 2.28 29.61 13.73
N ARG A 45 1.59 30.73 13.99
CA ARG A 45 0.70 31.37 13.01
C ARG A 45 1.43 31.79 11.74
N VAL A 46 2.74 32.01 11.80
CA VAL A 46 3.55 32.33 10.62
C VAL A 46 3.74 31.13 9.72
N ALA A 47 3.91 29.93 10.30
CA ALA A 47 4.02 28.70 9.52
C ALA A 47 2.68 28.26 8.91
N HIS A 48 1.59 28.36 9.70
CA HIS A 48 0.25 28.07 9.23
C HIS A 48 -0.78 28.91 10.01
N SER A 49 -1.58 29.70 9.31
CA SER A 49 -2.46 30.70 9.95
C SER A 49 -3.79 30.13 10.43
N GLN A 50 -4.23 28.99 9.91
CA GLN A 50 -5.52 28.35 10.20
C GLN A 50 -5.34 27.19 11.18
N PRO A 51 -6.41 26.77 11.88
CA PRO A 51 -6.41 25.52 12.63
C PRO A 51 -6.11 24.32 11.74
N ILE A 52 -5.38 23.32 12.26
CA ILE A 52 -5.03 22.11 11.53
C ILE A 52 -5.81 20.91 12.09
N THR A 53 -6.50 20.19 11.21
CA THR A 53 -6.93 18.81 11.41
C THR A 53 -5.95 17.91 10.66
N GLY A 54 -5.44 16.85 11.30
CA GLY A 54 -4.42 16.01 10.70
C GLY A 54 -3.80 15.04 11.70
N ARG A 55 -2.58 14.60 11.41
CA ARG A 55 -1.87 13.67 12.28
C ARG A 55 -0.47 14.18 12.61
N ILE A 56 -0.18 14.28 13.90
CA ILE A 56 1.16 14.62 14.39
C ILE A 56 2.01 13.37 14.56
N PHE A 57 3.30 13.54 14.33
CA PHE A 57 4.31 12.50 14.51
C PHE A 57 5.53 12.99 15.27
N VAL A 58 6.14 12.06 16.03
CA VAL A 58 7.49 12.21 16.57
C VAL A 58 8.32 11.03 16.08
N MET A 59 9.48 11.29 15.51
CA MET A 59 10.45 10.31 15.03
C MET A 59 11.72 10.41 15.87
N ILE A 60 12.27 9.25 16.26
CA ILE A 60 13.42 9.16 17.18
C ILE A 60 14.51 8.32 16.51
N SER A 61 15.65 8.92 16.17
CA SER A 61 16.74 8.26 15.47
C SER A 61 18.08 8.37 16.20
N LYS A 62 18.93 7.37 16.09
CA LYS A 62 20.35 7.43 16.46
C LYS A 62 21.23 7.93 15.31
N ASN A 63 20.72 7.96 14.09
CA ASN A 63 21.45 8.37 12.90
C ASN A 63 21.23 9.86 12.60
N LYS A 64 22.31 10.64 12.58
CA LYS A 64 22.31 12.08 12.28
C LYS A 64 22.44 12.42 10.78
N GLN A 65 22.79 11.45 9.94
CA GLN A 65 23.11 11.69 8.52
C GLN A 65 21.87 11.94 7.66
N ARG A 66 20.71 11.54 8.16
CA ARG A 66 19.42 11.71 7.49
C ARG A 66 18.39 12.21 8.49
N GLU A 67 17.50 13.09 8.07
CA GLU A 67 16.41 13.57 8.93
C GLU A 67 15.56 12.41 9.45
N PRO A 68 15.20 12.38 10.75
CA PRO A 68 14.38 11.33 11.34
C PRO A 68 13.07 11.08 10.59
N ARG A 69 12.39 12.13 10.10
CA ARG A 69 11.15 11.98 9.32
C ARG A 69 11.32 11.15 8.05
N LEU A 70 12.51 11.12 7.46
CA LEU A 70 12.82 10.34 6.26
C LEU A 70 13.30 8.91 6.58
N GLN A 71 13.40 8.55 7.87
CA GLN A 71 13.81 7.22 8.34
C GLN A 71 12.66 6.44 8.98
N ALA A 72 11.47 7.04 9.11
CA ALA A 72 10.28 6.45 9.69
C ALA A 72 9.27 5.99 8.63
N GLY A 73 8.37 5.09 9.01
CA GLY A 73 7.26 4.64 8.16
C GLY A 73 7.59 3.50 7.20
N PHE A 74 8.67 2.75 7.45
CA PHE A 74 9.08 1.59 6.64
C PHE A 74 8.81 0.27 7.38
N TRP A 75 8.49 -0.78 6.66
CA TRP A 75 8.21 -2.12 7.19
C TRP A 75 9.41 -2.71 7.93
N SER A 76 10.61 -2.51 7.39
CA SER A 76 11.87 -2.91 8.01
C SER A 76 12.80 -1.70 8.14
N ASN A 77 13.67 -1.73 9.12
CA ASN A 77 14.64 -0.65 9.41
C ASN A 77 14.01 0.73 9.69
N SER A 78 12.73 0.79 10.07
CA SER A 78 12.13 2.02 10.55
C SER A 78 12.74 2.44 11.88
N VAL A 79 13.03 3.71 12.03
CA VAL A 79 13.29 4.27 13.36
C VAL A 79 12.00 4.33 14.17
N PRO A 80 12.06 4.29 15.51
CA PRO A 80 10.88 4.50 16.34
C PRO A 80 10.17 5.80 16.00
N PHE A 81 8.84 5.70 15.79
CA PHE A 81 7.99 6.86 15.61
C PHE A 81 6.62 6.61 16.23
N PHE A 82 5.96 7.70 16.58
CA PHE A 82 4.69 7.72 17.30
C PHE A 82 3.76 8.69 16.59
N GLY A 83 2.48 8.31 16.43
CA GLY A 83 1.50 9.09 15.68
C GLY A 83 0.19 9.28 16.45
N LYS A 84 -0.40 10.49 16.37
CA LYS A 84 -1.67 10.84 17.01
C LYS A 84 -2.45 11.83 16.18
N ASP A 85 -3.77 11.60 16.03
CA ASP A 85 -4.65 12.53 15.35
C ASP A 85 -4.88 13.80 16.18
N VAL A 86 -5.02 14.92 15.50
CA VAL A 86 -5.40 16.22 16.06
C VAL A 86 -6.55 16.81 15.24
N GLU A 87 -7.47 17.46 15.94
CA GLU A 87 -8.62 18.12 15.33
C GLU A 87 -8.58 19.60 15.67
N LYS A 88 -8.65 20.46 14.64
CA LYS A 88 -8.70 21.92 14.77
C LYS A 88 -7.64 22.50 15.72
N LEU A 89 -6.43 21.92 15.76
CA LEU A 89 -5.31 22.40 16.57
C LEU A 89 -4.97 23.84 16.15
N GLN A 90 -5.07 24.78 17.10
CA GLN A 90 -4.83 26.21 16.82
C GLN A 90 -3.32 26.53 16.74
N PRO A 91 -2.91 27.54 15.97
CA PRO A 91 -1.55 28.06 16.03
C PRO A 91 -1.17 28.46 17.48
N GLY A 92 -0.11 27.86 18.00
CA GLY A 92 0.36 28.07 19.38
C GLY A 92 -0.14 27.05 20.39
N ASP A 93 -1.21 26.31 20.09
CA ASP A 93 -1.67 25.21 20.92
C ASP A 93 -0.63 24.07 20.94
N VAL A 94 -0.66 23.29 22.01
CA VAL A 94 0.26 22.16 22.22
C VAL A 94 -0.48 20.84 22.07
N ALA A 95 -0.04 20.03 21.12
CA ALA A 95 -0.42 18.63 21.01
C ALA A 95 0.65 17.76 21.69
N VAL A 96 0.24 16.69 22.38
CA VAL A 96 1.12 15.86 23.20
C VAL A 96 1.18 14.43 22.67
N ILE A 97 2.38 13.93 22.47
CA ILE A 97 2.72 12.52 22.30
C ILE A 97 3.37 12.05 23.60
N ASP A 98 2.79 11.05 24.26
CA ASP A 98 3.20 10.53 25.56
C ASP A 98 3.34 9.00 25.56
N GLY A 99 3.56 8.41 26.74
CA GLY A 99 3.73 6.97 26.91
C GLY A 99 2.50 6.11 26.56
N ASN A 100 1.32 6.72 26.37
CA ASN A 100 0.10 6.04 25.93
C ASN A 100 -0.12 6.14 24.42
N THR A 101 0.68 6.94 23.71
CA THR A 101 0.60 7.09 22.27
C THR A 101 1.22 5.88 21.59
N LEU A 102 0.47 5.23 20.69
CA LEU A 102 0.94 4.07 19.94
C LEU A 102 2.14 4.44 19.05
N GLY A 103 3.15 3.58 19.06
CA GLY A 103 4.36 3.70 18.24
C GLY A 103 4.68 2.45 17.43
N TYR A 104 5.68 2.58 16.56
CA TYR A 104 6.28 1.51 15.77
C TYR A 104 7.79 1.79 15.57
N PRO A 105 8.70 0.78 15.56
CA PRO A 105 8.48 -0.63 15.84
C PRO A 105 8.30 -0.96 17.33
N VAL A 106 8.50 0.00 18.21
CA VAL A 106 8.18 -0.10 19.65
C VAL A 106 6.80 0.50 19.92
N SER A 107 6.04 -0.11 20.81
CA SER A 107 4.63 0.25 21.01
C SER A 107 4.45 1.48 21.90
N SER A 108 5.44 1.81 22.74
CA SER A 108 5.36 2.91 23.71
C SER A 108 6.70 3.64 23.83
N LEU A 109 6.64 4.93 24.18
CA LEU A 109 7.84 5.71 24.57
C LEU A 109 8.61 5.07 25.74
N GLN A 110 7.94 4.27 26.55
CA GLN A 110 8.54 3.54 27.67
C GLN A 110 9.52 2.44 27.24
N GLU A 111 9.46 2.00 25.98
CA GLU A 111 10.35 1.00 25.40
C GLU A 111 11.62 1.61 24.77
N ILE A 112 11.72 2.95 24.71
CA ILE A 112 12.90 3.62 24.16
C ILE A 112 14.05 3.53 25.18
N PRO A 113 15.17 2.86 24.86
CA PRO A 113 16.31 2.77 25.75
C PRO A 113 16.90 4.15 26.11
N ALA A 114 17.42 4.30 27.32
CA ALA A 114 18.14 5.52 27.69
C ALA A 114 19.32 5.78 26.72
N GLY A 115 19.51 7.04 26.32
CA GLY A 115 20.57 7.39 25.38
C GLY A 115 20.42 8.75 24.72
N GLU A 116 21.37 9.08 23.84
CA GLU A 116 21.32 10.27 23.00
C GLU A 116 20.63 9.95 21.67
N TYR A 117 19.71 10.83 21.28
CA TYR A 117 18.90 10.67 20.07
C TYR A 117 18.78 11.99 19.30
N TYR A 118 18.45 11.87 18.02
CA TYR A 118 17.99 12.93 17.16
C TYR A 118 16.48 12.76 16.99
N VAL A 119 15.72 13.78 17.40
CA VAL A 119 14.25 13.75 17.34
C VAL A 119 13.73 14.82 16.40
N GLN A 120 12.61 14.53 15.74
CA GLN A 120 11.95 15.45 14.83
C GLN A 120 10.45 15.26 14.92
N GLY A 121 9.70 16.37 14.92
CA GLY A 121 8.26 16.39 14.82
C GLY A 121 7.78 16.68 13.39
N LEU A 122 6.62 16.18 13.04
CA LEU A 122 5.92 16.46 11.78
C LEU A 122 4.42 16.48 12.01
N ILE A 123 3.69 17.30 11.26
CA ILE A 123 2.23 17.20 11.14
C ILE A 123 1.86 16.96 9.68
N ASN A 124 1.12 15.87 9.45
CA ASN A 124 0.45 15.57 8.19
C ASN A 124 -0.92 16.27 8.21
N ILE A 125 -1.07 17.28 7.37
CA ILE A 125 -2.27 18.10 7.30
C ILE A 125 -3.31 17.39 6.44
N TYR A 126 -4.52 17.23 6.97
CA TYR A 126 -5.64 16.65 6.24
C TYR A 126 -6.50 17.73 5.57
N THR A 127 -7.08 17.35 4.46
CA THR A 127 -8.10 18.11 3.73
C THR A 127 -9.48 17.58 4.07
N GLU A 128 -10.46 18.46 4.17
CA GLU A 128 -11.86 18.09 4.27
C GLU A 128 -12.42 17.73 2.90
N PHE A 129 -13.01 16.55 2.80
CA PHE A 129 -13.71 16.09 1.60
C PHE A 129 -15.20 15.99 1.89
N ASN A 130 -16.00 16.68 1.09
CA ASN A 130 -17.46 16.65 1.14
C ASN A 130 -17.96 15.74 0.01
N ARG A 131 -17.99 14.43 0.25
CA ARG A 131 -18.26 13.42 -0.76
C ARG A 131 -19.71 13.49 -1.28
N SER A 132 -19.89 13.10 -2.55
CA SER A 132 -21.21 13.08 -3.20
C SER A 132 -22.19 12.05 -2.58
N ASP A 133 -21.70 11.07 -1.82
CA ASP A 133 -22.52 10.13 -1.05
C ASP A 133 -23.05 10.72 0.27
N GLY A 134 -22.72 11.96 0.58
CA GLY A 134 -23.16 12.69 1.77
C GLY A 134 -22.22 12.61 2.97
N HIS A 135 -21.14 11.85 2.89
CA HIS A 135 -20.15 11.79 3.96
C HIS A 135 -19.16 12.95 3.91
N VAL A 136 -18.73 13.39 5.09
CA VAL A 136 -17.65 14.36 5.27
C VAL A 136 -16.49 13.68 5.96
N ILE A 137 -15.35 13.59 5.29
CA ILE A 137 -14.16 12.95 5.84
C ILE A 137 -12.94 13.87 5.81
N TRP A 138 -11.98 13.60 6.67
CA TRP A 138 -10.67 14.26 6.68
C TRP A 138 -9.59 13.24 6.34
N ALA A 139 -8.85 13.48 5.25
CA ALA A 139 -7.78 12.62 4.79
C ALA A 139 -6.65 13.43 4.18
N HIS A 140 -5.49 12.81 3.99
CA HIS A 140 -4.39 13.43 3.26
C HIS A 140 -4.77 13.65 1.80
N MET A 141 -4.54 14.86 1.29
CA MET A 141 -4.68 15.19 -0.12
C MET A 141 -3.31 15.18 -0.79
N ASP A 142 -3.11 14.22 -1.69
CA ASP A 142 -1.87 14.13 -2.48
C ASP A 142 -1.57 15.44 -3.22
N GLN A 143 -0.34 15.92 -3.07
CA GLN A 143 0.19 17.10 -3.75
C GLN A 143 1.17 16.71 -4.86
N TRP A 144 0.97 15.55 -5.47
CA TRP A 144 1.79 14.93 -6.52
C TRP A 144 3.09 14.31 -5.99
N GLU A 145 3.11 13.92 -4.70
CA GLU A 145 4.20 13.20 -4.06
C GLU A 145 3.95 11.69 -3.89
N GLY A 146 2.76 11.19 -4.28
CA GLY A 146 2.37 9.79 -4.14
C GLY A 146 2.06 9.41 -2.69
N GLN A 147 1.23 10.19 -1.99
CA GLN A 147 0.75 9.93 -0.62
C GLN A 147 1.85 9.75 0.45
N GLN A 148 3.04 10.30 0.21
CA GLN A 148 4.15 10.21 1.16
C GLN A 148 4.11 11.34 2.19
N PHE A 149 3.39 11.16 3.29
CA PHE A 149 3.16 12.17 4.34
C PHE A 149 4.43 12.93 4.79
N ASN A 150 5.58 12.23 4.81
CA ASN A 150 6.86 12.78 5.24
C ASN A 150 7.58 13.63 4.18
N ARG A 151 7.01 13.72 2.97
CA ARG A 151 7.49 14.53 1.84
C ARG A 151 6.40 15.40 1.23
N SER A 152 5.18 15.31 1.75
CA SER A 152 4.03 16.01 1.16
C SER A 152 4.15 17.51 1.30
N PRO A 153 4.08 18.25 0.19
CA PRO A 153 4.10 19.71 0.20
C PRO A 153 3.07 20.32 1.14
N GLY A 154 3.50 21.36 1.86
CA GLY A 154 2.63 22.06 2.82
C GLY A 154 2.60 21.44 4.21
N ASN A 155 2.97 20.17 4.40
CA ASN A 155 3.12 19.59 5.73
C ASN A 155 4.21 20.33 6.53
N LEU A 156 3.99 20.48 7.85
CA LEU A 156 4.93 21.18 8.71
C LEU A 156 5.82 20.18 9.48
N TYR A 157 7.06 20.57 9.66
CA TYR A 157 8.01 19.77 10.45
C TYR A 157 8.93 20.66 11.29
N SER A 158 9.55 20.07 12.33
CA SER A 158 10.52 20.77 13.18
C SER A 158 11.94 20.62 12.66
N GLU A 159 12.82 21.49 13.12
CA GLU A 159 14.25 21.19 13.08
C GLU A 159 14.58 19.90 13.85
N VAL A 160 15.67 19.25 13.46
CA VAL A 160 16.18 18.08 14.17
C VAL A 160 16.83 18.53 15.48
N LYS A 161 16.37 17.95 16.60
CA LYS A 161 16.89 18.27 17.93
C LYS A 161 17.66 17.09 18.51
N LYS A 162 18.93 17.32 18.93
CA LYS A 162 19.69 16.33 19.70
C LYS A 162 19.22 16.37 21.16
N VAL A 163 18.83 15.22 21.73
CA VAL A 163 18.29 15.10 23.08
C VAL A 163 18.86 13.87 23.78
N LYS A 164 18.92 13.91 25.12
CA LYS A 164 19.09 12.73 25.98
C LYS A 164 17.69 12.28 26.43
N LEU A 165 17.36 11.01 26.18
CA LEU A 165 16.14 10.38 26.69
C LEU A 165 16.53 9.42 27.81
N ASP A 166 15.87 9.55 28.95
CA ASP A 166 16.07 8.69 30.11
C ASP A 166 14.76 8.53 30.86
N LEU A 167 14.27 7.29 30.95
CA LEU A 167 13.01 6.96 31.61
C LEU A 167 13.03 7.27 33.11
N SER A 168 14.19 7.10 33.76
CA SER A 168 14.32 7.29 35.20
C SER A 168 14.28 8.77 35.63
N GLU A 169 14.75 9.67 34.74
CA GLU A 169 14.73 11.11 34.95
C GLU A 169 13.45 11.76 34.41
N GLY A 170 12.76 11.08 33.47
CA GLY A 170 11.69 11.63 32.67
C GLY A 170 12.15 12.69 31.68
N TYR A 171 11.26 13.05 30.76
CA TYR A 171 11.51 14.13 29.83
C TYR A 171 10.24 14.81 29.34
N SER A 172 10.37 16.10 29.05
CA SER A 172 9.37 16.89 28.32
C SER A 172 10.10 17.70 27.26
N ILE A 173 9.92 17.29 25.99
CA ILE A 173 10.67 17.87 24.86
C ILE A 173 9.71 18.64 23.97
N LYS A 174 10.01 19.94 23.78
CA LYS A 174 9.23 20.81 22.89
C LYS A 174 9.80 20.77 21.47
N LEU A 175 8.92 20.54 20.49
CA LEU A 175 9.19 20.55 19.06
C LEU A 175 8.26 21.56 18.38
N VAL A 176 8.85 22.57 17.74
CA VAL A 176 8.09 23.62 17.04
C VAL A 176 8.14 23.34 15.55
N LEU A 177 6.96 23.13 14.93
CA LEU A 177 6.80 22.74 13.53
C LEU A 177 6.69 24.01 12.66
N ASN A 178 7.82 24.65 12.38
CA ASN A 178 7.87 25.91 11.62
C ASN A 178 8.53 25.79 10.25
N GLN A 179 8.99 24.59 9.88
CA GLN A 179 9.48 24.30 8.53
C GLN A 179 8.32 23.78 7.68
N ILE A 180 8.26 24.19 6.42
CA ILE A 180 7.22 23.76 5.46
C ILE A 180 7.87 22.91 4.38
N ILE A 181 7.31 21.75 4.08
CA ILE A 181 7.78 20.92 2.96
C ILE A 181 7.47 21.65 1.65
N PRO A 182 8.49 21.85 0.78
CA PRO A 182 8.32 22.59 -0.46
C PRO A 182 7.51 21.81 -1.51
N PRO A 183 6.96 22.48 -2.55
CA PRO A 183 6.32 21.84 -3.70
C PRO A 183 7.24 20.81 -4.40
N ILE A 184 6.62 19.80 -5.00
CA ILE A 184 7.32 18.79 -5.81
C ILE A 184 7.70 19.41 -7.16
N GLU A 185 8.93 19.20 -7.57
CA GLU A 185 9.38 19.54 -8.92
C GLU A 185 8.89 18.48 -9.91
N ILE A 186 8.09 18.89 -10.88
CA ILE A 186 7.60 18.03 -11.96
C ILE A 186 8.63 18.10 -13.09
N PRO A 187 9.12 16.94 -13.60
CA PRO A 187 10.02 16.93 -14.73
C PRO A 187 9.40 17.60 -15.97
N GLU A 188 10.23 18.30 -16.74
CA GLU A 188 9.79 18.89 -18.00
C GLU A 188 9.60 17.85 -19.11
N ASP A 189 8.76 18.18 -20.07
CA ASP A 189 8.60 17.38 -21.29
C ASP A 189 9.88 17.39 -22.12
N THR A 190 10.24 16.22 -22.62
CA THR A 190 11.34 16.07 -23.59
C THR A 190 10.79 15.69 -24.97
N GLU A 191 11.66 15.46 -25.95
CA GLU A 191 11.26 14.88 -27.22
C GLU A 191 10.52 13.53 -27.02
N TRP A 192 11.03 12.69 -26.12
CA TRP A 192 10.57 11.32 -25.88
C TRP A 192 9.46 11.23 -24.84
N VAL A 193 9.56 11.97 -23.74
CA VAL A 193 8.70 11.83 -22.56
C VAL A 193 7.76 13.01 -22.45
N LYS A 194 6.46 12.72 -22.30
CA LYS A 194 5.41 13.72 -22.13
C LYS A 194 4.66 13.48 -20.84
N HIS A 195 4.35 14.56 -20.12
CA HIS A 195 3.60 14.52 -18.88
C HIS A 195 2.17 15.02 -19.09
N ILE A 196 1.22 14.27 -18.58
CA ILE A 196 -0.20 14.62 -18.59
C ILE A 196 -0.65 14.75 -17.15
N LYS A 197 -1.35 15.83 -16.84
CA LYS A 197 -2.10 16.01 -15.59
C LYS A 197 -3.42 16.64 -15.94
N ILE A 198 -4.52 16.01 -15.52
CA ILE A 198 -5.87 16.49 -15.76
C ILE A 198 -6.66 16.50 -14.45
N GLN A 199 -7.51 17.46 -14.26
CA GLN A 199 -8.56 17.37 -13.24
C GLN A 199 -9.63 16.41 -13.77
N SER A 200 -9.94 15.37 -12.98
CA SER A 200 -11.00 14.43 -13.32
C SER A 200 -12.37 14.99 -12.87
N PRO A 201 -13.32 15.21 -13.78
CA PRO A 201 -14.68 15.56 -13.43
C PRO A 201 -15.36 14.54 -12.52
N LEU A 202 -15.29 13.25 -12.86
CA LEU A 202 -15.92 12.15 -12.09
C LEU A 202 -15.39 12.10 -10.65
N LEU A 203 -14.09 12.17 -10.47
CA LEU A 203 -13.47 12.11 -9.15
C LEU A 203 -13.68 13.40 -8.36
N THR A 204 -13.63 14.56 -9.03
CA THR A 204 -13.91 15.85 -8.40
C THR A 204 -15.36 15.92 -7.87
N GLU A 205 -16.33 15.39 -8.63
CA GLU A 205 -17.72 15.29 -8.19
C GLU A 205 -17.85 14.35 -6.98
N PHE A 206 -17.22 13.17 -7.05
CA PHE A 206 -17.27 12.20 -5.94
C PHE A 206 -16.67 12.77 -4.64
N TRP A 207 -15.48 13.37 -4.72
CA TRP A 207 -14.75 13.84 -3.54
C TRP A 207 -15.17 15.22 -3.03
N GLY A 208 -15.96 15.98 -3.82
CA GLY A 208 -16.30 17.39 -3.53
C GLY A 208 -15.06 18.29 -3.47
N HIS A 209 -13.96 17.86 -4.07
CA HIS A 209 -12.67 18.54 -4.09
C HIS A 209 -11.94 18.23 -5.42
N PRO A 210 -11.17 19.16 -6.01
CA PRO A 210 -10.41 18.88 -7.24
C PRO A 210 -9.48 17.68 -7.08
N ILE A 211 -9.71 16.62 -7.86
CA ILE A 211 -8.87 15.42 -7.92
C ILE A 211 -8.25 15.33 -9.31
N TYR A 212 -6.99 14.93 -9.34
CA TYR A 212 -6.19 14.89 -10.58
C TYR A 212 -5.77 13.48 -10.92
N LEU A 213 -5.82 13.16 -12.21
CA LEU A 213 -5.19 12.00 -12.81
C LEU A 213 -4.01 12.44 -13.66
N GLY A 214 -3.05 11.56 -13.83
CA GLY A 214 -1.90 11.80 -14.69
C GLY A 214 -1.46 10.61 -15.49
N ALA A 215 -0.57 10.89 -16.43
CA ALA A 215 0.14 9.87 -17.17
C ALA A 215 1.51 10.39 -17.61
N ILE A 216 2.48 9.49 -17.63
CA ILE A 216 3.77 9.74 -18.29
C ILE A 216 3.80 8.90 -19.55
N VAL A 217 3.97 9.55 -20.69
CA VAL A 217 3.92 8.95 -22.03
C VAL A 217 5.32 8.94 -22.63
N LEU A 218 5.82 7.76 -23.00
CA LEU A 218 7.06 7.57 -23.72
C LEU A 218 6.75 7.27 -25.18
N LEU A 219 7.25 8.13 -26.07
CA LEU A 219 7.05 8.04 -27.51
C LEU A 219 8.09 7.13 -28.17
N PRO A 220 7.73 6.36 -29.22
CA PRO A 220 8.67 5.52 -29.95
C PRO A 220 9.61 6.32 -30.85
N LYS A 221 10.74 5.72 -31.22
CA LYS A 221 11.63 6.27 -32.26
C LYS A 221 10.86 6.50 -33.54
N GLY A 222 11.13 7.61 -34.21
CA GLY A 222 10.51 7.97 -35.49
C GLY A 222 9.07 8.50 -35.33
N TYR A 223 8.62 8.80 -34.12
CA TYR A 223 7.25 9.30 -33.88
C TYR A 223 6.99 10.63 -34.63
N LEU A 224 7.92 11.57 -34.59
CA LEU A 224 7.75 12.87 -35.25
C LEU A 224 7.93 12.78 -36.79
N GLU A 225 8.82 11.92 -37.25
CA GLU A 225 9.14 11.72 -38.65
C GLU A 225 8.06 10.96 -39.44
N ASN A 226 7.19 10.21 -38.74
CA ASN A 226 6.16 9.39 -39.37
C ASN A 226 4.74 9.85 -38.92
N PRO A 227 4.25 11.01 -39.39
CA PRO A 227 3.01 11.63 -38.90
C PRO A 227 1.74 10.82 -39.21
N ASP A 228 1.77 9.93 -40.19
CA ASP A 228 0.63 9.11 -40.61
C ASP A 228 0.58 7.71 -39.92
N VAL A 229 1.58 7.37 -39.10
CA VAL A 229 1.65 6.09 -38.41
C VAL A 229 0.95 6.18 -37.04
N TYR A 230 0.06 5.23 -36.77
CA TYR A 230 -0.55 4.99 -35.49
C TYR A 230 0.12 3.79 -34.82
N TYR A 231 0.26 3.84 -33.51
CA TYR A 231 1.05 2.91 -32.72
C TYR A 231 0.18 2.17 -31.72
N PRO A 232 0.48 0.89 -31.41
CA PRO A 232 -0.11 0.23 -30.24
C PRO A 232 0.36 0.89 -28.97
N VAL A 233 -0.39 0.68 -27.88
CA VAL A 233 -0.09 1.27 -26.59
C VAL A 233 0.04 0.22 -25.50
N HIS A 234 1.08 0.37 -24.71
CA HIS A 234 1.29 -0.37 -23.48
C HIS A 234 0.97 0.53 -22.29
N TYR A 235 -0.09 0.17 -21.53
CA TYR A 235 -0.45 0.82 -20.27
C TYR A 235 0.18 0.04 -19.12
N GLN A 236 1.23 0.60 -18.53
CA GLN A 236 1.92 0.03 -17.38
C GLN A 236 1.24 0.51 -16.10
N GLN A 237 0.81 -0.43 -15.27
CA GLN A 237 0.19 -0.20 -13.97
C GLN A 237 1.22 -0.27 -12.84
N GLY A 238 0.93 0.38 -11.71
CA GLY A 238 1.73 0.34 -10.48
C GLY A 238 1.71 1.64 -9.71
N HIS A 239 2.46 1.66 -8.62
CA HIS A 239 2.57 2.79 -7.72
C HIS A 239 2.92 4.10 -8.41
N PHE A 240 2.45 5.20 -7.82
CA PHE A 240 2.74 6.56 -8.28
C PHE A 240 4.25 6.77 -8.53
N SER A 241 4.57 7.30 -9.68
CA SER A 241 5.95 7.63 -10.04
C SER A 241 6.00 8.84 -10.96
N LEU A 242 7.06 9.65 -10.82
CA LEU A 242 7.41 10.71 -11.77
C LEU A 242 8.47 10.25 -12.79
N ARG A 243 8.83 8.97 -12.77
CA ARG A 243 9.81 8.39 -13.69
C ARG A 243 9.13 7.95 -15.01
N ALA A 244 9.84 8.12 -16.11
CA ALA A 244 9.38 7.64 -17.39
C ALA A 244 9.20 6.10 -17.43
N PRO A 245 8.25 5.59 -18.24
CA PRO A 245 8.00 4.16 -18.43
C PRO A 245 9.30 3.37 -18.67
N GLY A 246 9.37 2.15 -18.08
CA GLY A 246 10.55 1.30 -18.19
C GLY A 246 11.83 1.86 -17.57
N GLY A 247 11.77 3.00 -16.85
CA GLY A 247 12.94 3.72 -16.35
C GLY A 247 13.76 4.39 -17.47
N PHE A 248 13.10 4.75 -18.57
CA PHE A 248 13.71 5.43 -19.70
C PHE A 248 14.46 6.69 -19.27
N ARG A 249 15.71 6.75 -19.63
CA ARG A 249 16.61 7.88 -19.40
C ARG A 249 17.73 7.81 -20.45
N GLU A 250 18.05 8.91 -21.08
CA GLU A 250 19.16 8.98 -22.04
C GLU A 250 20.44 8.34 -21.49
N GLY A 251 21.09 7.53 -22.31
CA GLY A 251 22.29 6.76 -21.96
C GLY A 251 22.04 5.54 -21.05
N SER A 252 20.79 5.21 -20.71
CA SER A 252 20.48 3.93 -20.07
C SER A 252 20.41 2.78 -21.08
N SER A 253 20.62 1.54 -20.61
CA SER A 253 20.50 0.36 -21.50
C SER A 253 19.11 0.23 -22.12
N PHE A 254 18.04 0.65 -21.40
CA PHE A 254 16.69 0.65 -21.96
C PHE A 254 16.51 1.75 -23.02
N TYR A 255 17.13 2.91 -22.84
CA TYR A 255 17.16 3.96 -23.89
C TYR A 255 17.80 3.43 -25.17
N GLU A 256 18.99 2.81 -25.08
CA GLU A 256 19.68 2.25 -26.25
C GLU A 256 18.83 1.18 -26.97
N ALA A 257 18.15 0.33 -26.21
CA ALA A 257 17.20 -0.63 -26.78
C ALA A 257 16.01 0.06 -27.45
N TRP A 258 15.40 1.05 -26.79
CA TRP A 258 14.21 1.77 -27.26
C TRP A 258 14.43 2.49 -28.58
N ILE A 259 15.61 3.09 -28.77
CA ILE A 259 15.97 3.84 -29.98
C ILE A 259 16.58 2.96 -31.07
N SER A 260 16.83 1.67 -30.85
CA SER A 260 17.41 0.77 -31.85
C SER A 260 16.43 0.53 -33.01
N ASP A 261 16.98 0.20 -34.21
CA ASP A 261 16.16 0.04 -35.41
C ASP A 261 15.28 -1.22 -35.36
N ASP A 262 15.71 -2.23 -34.65
CA ASP A 262 15.02 -3.50 -34.48
C ASP A 262 14.03 -3.53 -33.28
N PHE A 263 13.88 -2.42 -32.57
CA PHE A 263 12.93 -2.35 -31.45
C PHE A 263 11.52 -2.00 -31.95
N PRO A 264 10.47 -2.70 -31.47
CA PRO A 264 9.10 -2.43 -31.91
C PRO A 264 8.64 -1.02 -31.50
N ARG A 265 7.96 -0.34 -32.39
CA ARG A 265 7.46 1.02 -32.17
C ARG A 265 6.11 0.95 -31.44
N MET A 266 6.13 1.24 -30.16
CA MET A 266 4.95 1.28 -29.29
C MET A 266 4.96 2.57 -28.46
N ILE A 267 3.82 3.07 -28.08
CA ILE A 267 3.71 4.12 -27.06
C ILE A 267 3.62 3.41 -25.71
N ALA A 268 4.47 3.80 -24.76
CA ALA A 268 4.38 3.30 -23.38
C ALA A 268 3.83 4.39 -22.46
N VAL A 269 2.91 4.00 -21.58
CA VAL A 269 2.22 4.93 -20.68
C VAL A 269 2.23 4.35 -19.26
N THR A 270 2.63 5.15 -18.29
CA THR A 270 2.46 4.86 -16.86
C THR A 270 1.38 5.78 -16.31
N PHE A 271 0.37 5.24 -15.64
CA PHE A 271 -0.68 6.04 -15.02
C PHE A 271 -0.25 6.60 -13.67
N GLN A 272 -0.90 7.69 -13.27
CA GLN A 272 -0.78 8.33 -11.97
C GLN A 272 -2.20 8.63 -11.48
N HIS A 273 -2.66 7.86 -10.49
CA HIS A 273 -4.01 7.94 -9.95
C HIS A 273 -4.02 7.85 -8.41
N PRO A 274 -3.26 8.73 -7.72
CA PRO A 274 -3.27 8.74 -6.27
C PRO A 274 -4.67 9.05 -5.76
N CYS A 275 -5.04 8.42 -4.65
CA CYS A 275 -6.28 8.69 -3.96
C CYS A 275 -6.00 9.13 -2.51
N PRO A 276 -6.98 9.69 -1.76
CA PRO A 276 -6.75 10.12 -0.38
C PRO A 276 -6.31 9.02 0.59
N TYR A 277 -6.30 7.76 0.18
CA TYR A 277 -5.89 6.62 0.98
C TYR A 277 -4.52 6.04 0.59
N PHE A 278 -4.07 6.23 -0.67
CA PHE A 278 -2.84 5.61 -1.15
C PHE A 278 -2.29 6.30 -2.41
N ASP A 279 -1.07 5.92 -2.81
CA ASP A 279 -0.39 6.46 -4.00
C ASP A 279 -0.96 5.96 -5.32
N ASP A 280 -1.87 5.00 -5.30
CA ASP A 280 -2.72 4.56 -6.42
C ASP A 280 -4.13 4.19 -5.92
N SER A 281 -5.05 3.90 -6.83
CA SER A 281 -6.45 3.60 -6.54
C SER A 281 -6.86 2.17 -6.85
N TYR A 282 -5.90 1.28 -7.14
CA TYR A 282 -6.16 -0.05 -7.70
C TYR A 282 -6.92 -0.05 -9.03
N ALA A 283 -7.04 1.11 -9.70
CA ALA A 283 -7.70 1.30 -10.99
C ALA A 283 -9.14 0.75 -11.07
N VAL A 284 -9.86 0.67 -9.96
CA VAL A 284 -11.25 0.18 -9.87
C VAL A 284 -12.22 1.24 -9.36
N ASN A 285 -13.50 1.02 -9.58
CA ASN A 285 -14.56 1.77 -8.92
C ASN A 285 -14.78 1.21 -7.52
N SER A 286 -14.78 2.06 -6.50
CA SER A 286 -14.88 1.69 -5.09
C SER A 286 -15.80 2.64 -4.34
N GLU A 287 -16.51 2.13 -3.32
CA GLU A 287 -17.35 2.98 -2.46
C GLU A 287 -16.52 4.01 -1.69
N ASN A 288 -15.30 3.66 -1.32
CA ASN A 288 -14.43 4.55 -0.54
C ASN A 288 -13.57 5.47 -1.40
N CYS A 289 -12.98 4.94 -2.48
CA CYS A 289 -12.08 5.71 -3.34
C CYS A 289 -12.83 6.49 -4.43
N GLY A 290 -14.04 6.04 -4.81
CA GLY A 290 -14.81 6.64 -5.89
C GLY A 290 -14.57 5.95 -7.24
N PRO A 291 -15.03 6.55 -8.34
CA PRO A 291 -15.06 5.92 -9.67
C PRO A 291 -13.73 6.01 -10.42
N TYR A 292 -12.61 5.57 -9.83
CA TYR A 292 -11.28 5.65 -10.47
C TYR A 292 -11.17 4.78 -11.72
N GLY A 293 -11.76 3.59 -11.73
CA GLY A 293 -11.80 2.74 -12.91
C GLY A 293 -12.47 3.45 -14.09
N ASP A 294 -13.63 4.05 -13.86
CA ASP A 294 -14.35 4.84 -14.85
C ASP A 294 -13.57 6.09 -15.28
N ALA A 295 -12.94 6.80 -14.36
CA ALA A 295 -12.16 7.98 -14.67
C ALA A 295 -10.94 7.65 -15.55
N ILE A 296 -10.25 6.53 -15.28
CA ILE A 296 -9.17 6.04 -16.14
C ILE A 296 -9.69 5.69 -17.53
N LEU A 297 -10.78 4.93 -17.64
CA LEU A 297 -11.30 4.43 -18.92
C LEU A 297 -12.05 5.48 -19.74
N LYS A 298 -12.76 6.40 -19.08
CA LYS A 298 -13.66 7.36 -19.75
C LYS A 298 -13.06 8.76 -19.88
N GLU A 299 -12.05 9.13 -19.09
CA GLU A 299 -11.44 10.44 -19.10
C GLU A 299 -9.96 10.39 -19.50
N LEU A 300 -9.10 9.63 -18.77
CA LEU A 300 -7.66 9.63 -18.97
C LEU A 300 -7.25 8.95 -20.27
N ILE A 301 -7.66 7.70 -20.51
CA ILE A 301 -7.31 6.96 -21.74
C ILE A 301 -7.80 7.67 -22.99
N PRO A 302 -9.08 8.12 -23.09
CA PRO A 302 -9.54 8.87 -24.26
C PRO A 302 -8.76 10.15 -24.53
N LEU A 303 -8.31 10.85 -23.48
CA LEU A 303 -7.48 12.03 -23.64
C LEU A 303 -6.10 11.68 -24.21
N ILE A 304 -5.45 10.63 -23.70
CA ILE A 304 -4.18 10.13 -24.19
C ILE A 304 -4.32 9.73 -25.65
N GLU A 305 -5.33 8.95 -26.01
CA GLU A 305 -5.62 8.51 -27.37
C GLU A 305 -6.03 9.64 -28.33
N LYS A 306 -6.48 10.77 -27.80
CA LYS A 306 -6.74 11.97 -28.59
C LYS A 306 -5.47 12.78 -28.85
N ARG A 307 -4.53 12.79 -27.89
CA ARG A 307 -3.30 13.57 -27.98
C ARG A 307 -2.21 12.87 -28.79
N PHE A 308 -2.21 11.54 -28.77
CA PHE A 308 -1.16 10.73 -29.41
C PHE A 308 -1.76 9.81 -30.46
N ARG A 309 -0.96 9.46 -31.47
CA ARG A 309 -1.35 8.56 -32.55
C ARG A 309 -1.38 7.11 -32.08
N ILE A 310 -2.45 6.73 -31.37
CA ILE A 310 -2.68 5.41 -30.81
C ILE A 310 -3.73 4.67 -31.64
N ILE A 311 -3.50 3.39 -31.89
CA ILE A 311 -4.48 2.47 -32.49
C ILE A 311 -5.57 2.19 -31.45
N LYS A 312 -6.77 2.76 -31.64
CA LYS A 312 -7.88 2.72 -30.71
C LYS A 312 -8.70 1.41 -30.84
N GLN A 313 -8.01 0.29 -30.86
CA GLN A 313 -8.61 -1.03 -30.99
C GLN A 313 -8.18 -1.92 -29.80
N PRO A 314 -9.04 -2.82 -29.32
CA PRO A 314 -8.72 -3.68 -28.18
C PRO A 314 -7.39 -4.41 -28.34
N TYR A 315 -7.15 -5.06 -29.49
CA TYR A 315 -5.93 -5.84 -29.72
C TYR A 315 -4.63 -5.05 -29.59
N ALA A 316 -4.69 -3.72 -29.75
CA ALA A 316 -3.53 -2.83 -29.68
C ALA A 316 -3.33 -2.14 -28.32
N ARG A 317 -4.22 -2.38 -27.34
CA ARG A 317 -4.11 -1.90 -25.96
C ARG A 317 -3.68 -3.03 -25.06
N VAL A 318 -2.45 -3.02 -24.60
CA VAL A 318 -1.92 -4.06 -23.72
C VAL A 318 -1.55 -3.51 -22.35
N LEU A 319 -1.64 -4.37 -21.34
CA LEU A 319 -1.44 -4.03 -19.95
C LEU A 319 -0.24 -4.78 -19.38
N SER A 320 0.51 -4.17 -18.47
CA SER A 320 1.38 -4.90 -17.56
C SER A 320 1.53 -4.18 -16.24
N GLY A 321 2.00 -4.90 -15.23
CA GLY A 321 2.36 -4.35 -13.94
C GLY A 321 2.90 -5.42 -13.02
N GLY A 322 3.49 -4.99 -11.89
CA GLY A 322 4.00 -5.89 -10.87
C GLY A 322 3.44 -5.54 -9.50
N SER A 323 3.23 -6.53 -8.63
CA SER A 323 2.65 -6.34 -7.30
C SER A 323 1.25 -5.71 -7.42
N THR A 324 1.00 -4.57 -6.78
CA THR A 324 -0.21 -3.75 -7.00
C THR A 324 -0.56 -3.62 -8.48
N GLY A 325 0.41 -3.17 -9.30
CA GLY A 325 0.18 -3.03 -10.75
C GLY A 325 -0.08 -4.36 -11.47
N GLY A 326 0.37 -5.48 -10.93
CA GLY A 326 0.06 -6.81 -11.45
C GLY A 326 -1.41 -7.16 -11.24
N TRP A 327 -1.96 -6.84 -10.08
CA TRP A 327 -3.37 -6.97 -9.78
C TRP A 327 -4.21 -6.02 -10.64
N GLU A 328 -3.81 -4.74 -10.74
CA GLU A 328 -4.48 -3.74 -11.57
C GLU A 328 -4.55 -4.14 -13.04
N ALA A 329 -3.45 -4.64 -13.60
CA ALA A 329 -3.43 -5.12 -14.98
C ALA A 329 -4.40 -6.28 -15.21
N LEU A 330 -4.48 -7.23 -14.27
CA LEU A 330 -5.45 -8.32 -14.32
C LEU A 330 -6.88 -7.81 -14.14
N ALA A 331 -7.12 -6.94 -13.16
CA ALA A 331 -8.46 -6.40 -12.89
C ALA A 331 -9.02 -5.63 -14.09
N LEU A 332 -8.21 -4.75 -14.69
CA LEU A 332 -8.60 -4.01 -15.90
C LEU A 332 -8.91 -4.96 -17.07
N GLN A 333 -8.10 -6.00 -17.28
CA GLN A 333 -8.34 -6.98 -18.33
C GLN A 333 -9.61 -7.82 -18.06
N ILE A 334 -9.80 -8.25 -16.81
CA ILE A 334 -10.91 -9.14 -16.41
C ILE A 334 -12.24 -8.39 -16.39
N PHE A 335 -12.27 -7.19 -15.84
CA PHE A 335 -13.51 -6.40 -15.74
C PHE A 335 -13.87 -5.70 -17.06
N HIS A 336 -12.89 -5.51 -17.97
CA HIS A 336 -13.09 -4.87 -19.28
C HIS A 336 -12.51 -5.72 -20.41
N PRO A 337 -12.99 -6.96 -20.59
CA PRO A 337 -12.37 -7.98 -21.46
C PRO A 337 -12.37 -7.61 -22.94
N ASP A 338 -13.31 -6.76 -23.37
CA ASP A 338 -13.43 -6.27 -24.76
C ASP A 338 -12.70 -4.94 -25.01
N PHE A 339 -12.08 -4.35 -23.96
CA PHE A 339 -11.38 -3.09 -24.10
C PHE A 339 -9.87 -3.28 -24.29
N PHE A 340 -9.27 -4.29 -23.65
CA PHE A 340 -7.85 -4.58 -23.70
C PHE A 340 -7.55 -5.89 -24.44
N GLY A 341 -6.35 -5.95 -25.02
CA GLY A 341 -5.87 -7.06 -25.85
C GLY A 341 -5.04 -8.11 -25.12
N GLY A 342 -4.59 -7.82 -23.88
CA GLY A 342 -3.82 -8.76 -23.07
C GLY A 342 -3.17 -8.09 -21.87
N ALA A 343 -2.98 -8.86 -20.79
CA ALA A 343 -2.37 -8.45 -19.55
C ALA A 343 -1.19 -9.36 -19.17
N TRP A 344 -0.01 -8.76 -18.96
CA TRP A 344 1.20 -9.39 -18.44
C TRP A 344 1.37 -8.99 -16.98
N SER A 345 0.88 -9.82 -16.10
CA SER A 345 0.87 -9.59 -14.66
C SER A 345 2.07 -10.25 -13.99
N PHE A 346 2.81 -9.49 -13.21
CA PHE A 346 3.99 -9.97 -12.48
C PHE A 346 3.71 -9.96 -10.98
N PHE A 347 3.87 -11.12 -10.35
CA PHE A 347 3.72 -11.27 -8.88
C PHE A 347 2.58 -10.38 -8.34
N PRO A 348 1.34 -10.54 -8.87
CA PRO A 348 0.21 -9.69 -8.49
C PRO A 348 -0.09 -9.77 -7.01
N ASP A 349 -0.61 -8.70 -6.44
CA ASP A 349 -1.25 -8.70 -5.12
C ASP A 349 -2.35 -9.77 -5.05
N PRO A 350 -2.87 -10.14 -3.86
CA PRO A 350 -3.74 -11.30 -3.73
C PRO A 350 -4.89 -11.32 -4.75
N VAL A 351 -4.83 -12.28 -5.65
CA VAL A 351 -5.85 -12.53 -6.69
C VAL A 351 -6.91 -13.54 -6.24
N ASP A 352 -6.70 -14.13 -5.07
CA ASP A 352 -7.61 -15.04 -4.37
C ASP A 352 -7.56 -14.74 -2.88
N PHE A 353 -8.63 -14.26 -2.32
CA PHE A 353 -8.65 -13.79 -0.93
C PHE A 353 -8.75 -14.93 0.11
N ARG A 354 -8.72 -16.19 -0.32
CA ARG A 354 -8.38 -17.33 0.55
C ARG A 354 -6.90 -17.32 0.94
N TYR A 355 -6.09 -16.56 0.19
CA TYR A 355 -4.68 -16.27 0.43
C TYR A 355 -4.45 -14.76 0.40
N TYR A 356 -5.17 -14.05 1.27
CA TYR A 356 -4.97 -12.62 1.50
C TYR A 356 -3.70 -12.46 2.35
N GLN A 357 -2.56 -12.43 1.68
CA GLN A 357 -1.28 -12.91 2.19
C GLN A 357 -1.37 -14.41 2.55
N LEU A 358 -1.28 -14.78 3.81
CA LEU A 358 -1.52 -16.15 4.29
C LEU A 358 -2.79 -16.29 5.13
N THR A 359 -3.66 -15.30 5.09
CA THR A 359 -4.93 -15.31 5.82
C THR A 359 -6.06 -15.70 4.88
N ASN A 360 -6.85 -16.71 5.25
CA ASN A 360 -8.10 -16.98 4.59
C ASN A 360 -9.19 -16.10 5.22
N ILE A 361 -9.44 -14.92 4.63
CA ILE A 361 -10.37 -13.95 5.23
C ILE A 361 -11.83 -14.44 5.30
N TYR A 362 -12.16 -15.55 4.63
CA TYR A 362 -13.50 -16.14 4.65
C TYR A 362 -13.70 -17.17 5.78
N LYS A 363 -12.61 -17.68 6.36
CA LYS A 363 -12.66 -18.80 7.32
C LYS A 363 -11.90 -18.55 8.61
N ASP A 364 -10.84 -17.76 8.56
CA ASP A 364 -10.02 -17.49 9.73
C ASP A 364 -10.71 -16.42 10.61
N GLU A 365 -10.76 -16.64 11.90
CA GLU A 365 -11.30 -15.68 12.87
C GLU A 365 -10.33 -14.53 13.15
N ASN A 366 -9.02 -14.76 12.94
CA ASN A 366 -7.98 -13.80 13.25
C ASN A 366 -6.93 -13.72 12.16
N ALA A 367 -6.64 -12.49 11.73
CA ALA A 367 -5.66 -12.22 10.67
C ALA A 367 -4.22 -12.48 11.12
N PHE A 368 -3.89 -12.24 12.39
CA PHE A 368 -2.51 -12.26 12.89
C PHE A 368 -2.03 -13.63 13.29
N TYR A 369 -2.94 -14.53 13.62
CA TYR A 369 -2.59 -15.79 14.22
C TYR A 369 -3.24 -16.97 13.51
N GLN A 370 -2.49 -18.05 13.44
CA GLN A 370 -3.01 -19.37 13.16
C GLN A 370 -3.15 -20.14 14.47
N GLU A 371 -4.35 -20.56 14.77
CA GLU A 371 -4.67 -21.32 15.97
C GLU A 371 -4.55 -22.83 15.70
N PHE A 372 -3.93 -23.54 16.63
CA PHE A 372 -3.86 -24.99 16.71
C PHE A 372 -4.38 -25.42 18.08
N GLU A 373 -4.70 -26.70 18.24
CA GLU A 373 -5.24 -27.21 19.51
C GLU A 373 -4.38 -26.85 20.75
N TRP A 374 -3.06 -26.83 20.58
CA TRP A 374 -2.12 -26.63 21.68
C TRP A 374 -1.17 -25.45 21.52
N MET A 375 -1.27 -24.76 20.41
CA MET A 375 -0.35 -23.66 20.13
C MET A 375 -0.97 -22.63 19.22
N ARG A 376 -0.38 -21.45 19.23
CA ARG A 376 -0.73 -20.31 18.41
C ARG A 376 0.54 -19.76 17.76
N THR A 377 0.51 -19.51 16.47
CA THR A 377 1.65 -18.93 15.73
C THR A 377 1.27 -17.64 15.04
N GLU A 378 2.18 -16.66 15.02
CA GLU A 378 1.97 -15.44 14.25
C GLU A 378 2.08 -15.73 12.76
N ARG A 379 1.16 -15.15 11.97
CA ARG A 379 1.24 -15.19 10.49
C ARG A 379 2.31 -14.25 10.00
N PRO A 380 3.22 -14.72 9.13
CA PRO A 380 4.17 -13.86 8.47
C PRO A 380 3.48 -12.97 7.43
N MET A 381 3.99 -11.76 7.25
CA MET A 381 3.65 -10.86 6.17
C MET A 381 4.73 -10.87 5.08
N MET A 382 6.00 -10.91 5.50
CA MET A 382 7.15 -10.86 4.61
C MET A 382 8.21 -11.88 5.02
N ARG A 383 8.78 -12.55 4.01
CA ARG A 383 9.93 -13.47 4.15
C ARG A 383 11.07 -13.09 3.21
N ASP A 384 12.27 -13.59 3.48
CA ASP A 384 13.32 -13.64 2.46
C ASP A 384 13.17 -14.88 1.55
N VAL A 385 14.00 -14.99 0.53
CA VAL A 385 13.97 -16.12 -0.43
C VAL A 385 14.39 -17.46 0.18
N HIS A 386 14.89 -17.48 1.40
CA HIS A 386 15.23 -18.70 2.14
C HIS A 386 14.12 -19.11 3.13
N GLY A 387 13.05 -18.32 3.22
CA GLY A 387 11.90 -18.58 4.09
C GLY A 387 12.00 -17.92 5.47
N GLN A 388 13.08 -17.15 5.76
CA GLN A 388 13.17 -16.41 7.01
C GLN A 388 12.09 -15.32 7.07
N VAL A 389 11.26 -15.35 8.10
CA VAL A 389 10.26 -14.30 8.35
C VAL A 389 10.97 -13.00 8.72
N LEU A 390 10.63 -11.93 8.03
CA LEU A 390 11.19 -10.60 8.24
C LEU A 390 10.21 -9.69 8.98
N VAL A 391 8.92 -9.79 8.66
CA VAL A 391 7.83 -8.99 9.25
C VAL A 391 6.60 -9.86 9.38
N THR A 392 5.86 -9.74 10.50
CA THR A 392 4.58 -10.41 10.72
C THR A 392 3.42 -9.49 10.29
N LEU A 393 2.25 -10.07 10.02
CA LEU A 393 1.06 -9.30 9.65
C LEU A 393 0.62 -8.35 10.79
N ARG A 394 0.78 -8.77 12.05
CA ARG A 394 0.53 -7.93 13.23
C ARG A 394 1.45 -6.71 13.27
N GLN A 395 2.75 -6.88 12.97
CA GLN A 395 3.69 -5.76 12.91
C GLN A 395 3.33 -4.78 11.79
N MET A 396 2.92 -5.28 10.63
CA MET A 396 2.48 -4.41 9.53
C MET A 396 1.20 -3.66 9.89
N SER A 397 0.22 -4.33 10.49
CA SER A 397 -1.01 -3.67 10.96
C SER A 397 -0.73 -2.60 12.03
N GLN A 398 0.21 -2.86 12.95
CA GLN A 398 0.64 -1.86 13.94
C GLN A 398 1.30 -0.67 13.27
N LEU A 399 2.20 -0.88 12.31
CA LEU A 399 2.80 0.21 11.52
C LEU A 399 1.72 1.11 10.92
N GLU A 400 0.73 0.50 10.26
CA GLU A 400 -0.36 1.26 9.63
C GLU A 400 -1.26 1.96 10.65
N ALA A 401 -1.52 1.36 11.80
CA ALA A 401 -2.26 2.01 12.89
C ALA A 401 -1.53 3.25 13.44
N VAL A 402 -0.18 3.24 13.45
CA VAL A 402 0.62 4.41 13.84
C VAL A 402 0.63 5.46 12.74
N LEU A 403 0.67 5.07 11.47
CA LEU A 403 0.66 5.99 10.33
C LEU A 403 -0.70 6.68 10.14
N GLY A 404 -1.81 5.97 10.37
CA GLY A 404 -3.15 6.54 10.22
C GLY A 404 -4.24 5.71 10.88
N THR A 405 -5.24 6.37 11.45
CA THR A 405 -6.50 5.76 11.88
C THR A 405 -7.50 5.75 10.71
N LYS A 406 -8.55 4.95 10.80
CA LYS A 406 -9.69 4.98 9.86
C LYS A 406 -9.27 4.72 8.39
N GLY A 407 -8.32 3.83 8.15
CA GLY A 407 -7.85 3.50 6.80
C GLY A 407 -6.96 4.56 6.14
N ARG A 408 -6.40 5.51 6.90
CA ARG A 408 -5.64 6.66 6.37
C ARG A 408 -4.11 6.53 6.52
N SER A 409 -3.59 5.34 6.63
CA SER A 409 -2.15 5.12 6.78
C SER A 409 -1.33 5.50 5.54
N GLY A 410 -1.95 5.53 4.36
CA GLY A 410 -1.24 5.66 3.10
C GLY A 410 -0.41 4.41 2.77
N GLN A 411 -0.81 3.23 3.26
CA GLN A 411 -0.09 1.96 3.09
C GLN A 411 -1.00 0.84 2.57
N GLN A 412 -0.37 -0.30 2.28
CA GLN A 412 -0.93 -1.41 1.51
C GLN A 412 -2.18 -2.05 2.10
N LEU A 413 -2.20 -2.31 3.43
CA LEU A 413 -3.36 -2.97 4.04
C LEU A 413 -4.58 -2.04 4.06
N ASP A 414 -4.36 -0.75 4.29
CA ASP A 414 -5.44 0.24 4.30
C ASP A 414 -6.01 0.49 2.91
N ILE A 415 -5.17 0.57 1.86
CA ILE A 415 -5.72 0.73 0.51
C ILE A 415 -6.51 -0.50 0.07
N TRP A 416 -6.11 -1.71 0.44
CA TRP A 416 -6.90 -2.91 0.14
C TRP A 416 -8.29 -2.83 0.78
N GLN A 417 -8.39 -2.34 2.01
CA GLN A 417 -9.68 -2.11 2.66
C GLN A 417 -10.46 -0.98 2.00
N ALA A 418 -9.80 0.11 1.59
CA ALA A 418 -10.46 1.21 0.91
C ALA A 418 -10.90 0.87 -0.51
N ALA A 419 -10.06 0.16 -1.28
CA ALA A 419 -10.37 -0.22 -2.66
C ALA A 419 -11.40 -1.35 -2.75
N TYR A 420 -11.35 -2.31 -1.82
CA TYR A 420 -12.15 -3.53 -1.91
C TYR A 420 -13.32 -3.57 -0.92
N GLY A 421 -13.25 -2.86 0.19
CA GLY A 421 -14.23 -2.90 1.27
C GLY A 421 -15.37 -1.90 1.11
N PRO A 422 -16.47 -2.09 1.88
CA PRO A 422 -17.58 -1.16 1.91
C PRO A 422 -17.23 0.12 2.69
N VAL A 423 -18.01 1.16 2.48
CA VAL A 423 -17.95 2.39 3.27
C VAL A 423 -18.64 2.18 4.62
N GLY A 424 -18.04 2.71 5.69
CA GLY A 424 -18.62 2.73 7.03
C GLY A 424 -19.59 3.89 7.23
N GLU A 425 -20.38 3.82 8.29
CA GLU A 425 -21.34 4.88 8.66
C GLU A 425 -20.68 6.25 8.90
N ASP A 426 -19.40 6.26 9.25
CA ASP A 426 -18.61 7.48 9.46
C ASP A 426 -17.91 7.98 8.16
N GLY A 427 -18.19 7.33 7.02
CA GLY A 427 -17.65 7.68 5.70
C GLY A 427 -16.24 7.17 5.43
N TYR A 428 -15.61 6.48 6.38
CA TYR A 428 -14.30 5.84 6.18
C TYR A 428 -14.46 4.35 5.82
N PRO A 429 -13.41 3.69 5.29
CA PRO A 429 -13.46 2.27 4.98
C PRO A 429 -13.77 1.42 6.22
N GLN A 430 -14.71 0.49 6.11
CA GLN A 430 -14.88 -0.55 7.13
C GLN A 430 -13.63 -1.42 7.17
N GLN A 431 -13.15 -1.69 8.37
CA GLN A 431 -11.94 -2.48 8.53
C GLN A 431 -12.25 -3.97 8.33
N LEU A 432 -11.46 -4.63 7.48
CA LEU A 432 -11.52 -6.08 7.30
C LEU A 432 -11.12 -6.82 8.59
N TRP A 433 -10.18 -6.26 9.35
CA TRP A 433 -9.83 -6.71 10.69
C TRP A 433 -9.44 -5.54 11.58
N ASP A 434 -9.65 -5.69 12.87
CA ASP A 434 -9.13 -4.74 13.86
C ASP A 434 -7.60 -4.73 13.85
N LYS A 435 -6.99 -3.58 13.65
CA LYS A 435 -5.54 -3.43 13.45
C LYS A 435 -4.67 -3.77 14.67
N LEU A 436 -5.28 -3.87 15.85
CA LEU A 436 -4.56 -4.16 17.09
C LEU A 436 -4.82 -5.60 17.57
N THR A 437 -6.02 -6.14 17.37
CA THR A 437 -6.41 -7.48 17.79
C THR A 437 -6.32 -8.52 16.67
N GLY A 438 -6.49 -8.12 15.41
CA GLY A 438 -6.52 -9.00 14.24
C GLY A 438 -7.86 -9.71 14.03
N GLU A 439 -8.90 -9.42 14.81
CA GLU A 439 -10.23 -9.99 14.65
C GLU A 439 -10.83 -9.60 13.29
N ILE A 440 -11.29 -10.60 12.52
CA ILE A 440 -11.76 -10.41 11.14
C ILE A 440 -13.27 -10.16 11.13
N ASP A 441 -13.69 -9.15 10.36
CA ASP A 441 -15.09 -8.92 10.02
C ASP A 441 -15.45 -9.70 8.74
N HIS A 442 -16.13 -10.83 8.91
CA HIS A 442 -16.55 -11.67 7.79
C HIS A 442 -17.61 -11.02 6.89
N SER A 443 -18.33 -10.01 7.35
CA SER A 443 -19.27 -9.28 6.50
C SER A 443 -18.53 -8.41 5.46
N VAL A 444 -17.44 -7.80 5.88
CA VAL A 444 -16.52 -7.06 4.98
C VAL A 444 -15.82 -8.04 4.02
N ALA A 445 -15.37 -9.19 4.53
CA ALA A 445 -14.74 -10.21 3.69
C ALA A 445 -15.67 -10.74 2.58
N GLU A 446 -16.95 -10.97 2.87
CA GLU A 446 -17.92 -11.43 1.88
C GLU A 446 -18.26 -10.34 0.85
N TYR A 447 -18.33 -9.07 1.28
CA TYR A 447 -18.46 -7.93 0.37
C TYR A 447 -17.30 -7.87 -0.62
N MET A 448 -16.06 -8.02 -0.13
CA MET A 448 -14.83 -7.99 -0.94
C MET A 448 -14.78 -9.16 -1.93
N LYS A 449 -15.16 -10.37 -1.50
CA LYS A 449 -15.22 -11.59 -2.32
C LYS A 449 -16.07 -11.42 -3.58
N GLU A 450 -17.27 -10.95 -3.40
CA GLU A 450 -18.24 -10.83 -4.49
C GLU A 450 -17.83 -9.82 -5.58
N ARG A 451 -16.91 -8.88 -5.25
CA ARG A 451 -16.57 -7.75 -6.12
C ARG A 451 -15.12 -7.76 -6.62
N PHE A 452 -14.18 -8.17 -5.77
CA PHE A 452 -12.76 -7.90 -6.01
C PHE A 452 -11.83 -9.12 -5.90
N ASP A 453 -12.30 -10.28 -5.42
CA ASP A 453 -11.57 -11.53 -5.53
C ASP A 453 -11.56 -11.97 -6.99
N LEU A 454 -10.45 -11.75 -7.69
CA LEU A 454 -10.37 -11.96 -9.14
C LEU A 454 -10.57 -13.42 -9.54
N ARG A 455 -10.05 -14.37 -8.74
CA ARG A 455 -10.25 -15.80 -8.98
C ARG A 455 -11.73 -16.18 -8.83
N TYR A 456 -12.38 -15.72 -7.74
CA TYR A 456 -13.80 -15.97 -7.52
C TYR A 456 -14.67 -15.33 -8.60
N TYR A 457 -14.35 -14.09 -8.99
CA TYR A 457 -15.06 -13.39 -10.07
C TYR A 457 -14.96 -14.14 -11.40
N LEU A 458 -13.77 -14.62 -11.76
CA LEU A 458 -13.58 -15.43 -12.96
C LEU A 458 -14.33 -16.76 -12.91
N GLU A 459 -14.26 -17.48 -11.77
CA GLU A 459 -15.00 -18.75 -11.60
C GLU A 459 -16.50 -18.56 -11.80
N LYS A 460 -17.06 -17.50 -11.25
CA LYS A 460 -18.49 -17.18 -11.32
C LYS A 460 -18.95 -16.75 -12.71
N ASN A 461 -18.12 -15.99 -13.44
CA ASN A 461 -18.52 -15.33 -14.68
C ASN A 461 -17.86 -15.93 -15.93
N TRP A 462 -17.07 -17.01 -15.81
CA TRP A 462 -16.29 -17.54 -16.94
C TRP A 462 -17.11 -17.84 -18.19
N LYS A 463 -18.31 -18.37 -18.05
CA LYS A 463 -19.21 -18.67 -19.16
C LYS A 463 -19.55 -17.45 -20.01
N ASP A 464 -19.62 -16.28 -19.39
CA ASP A 464 -20.02 -15.04 -20.05
C ASP A 464 -18.82 -14.28 -20.63
N ILE A 465 -17.67 -14.25 -19.89
CA ILE A 465 -16.52 -13.41 -20.26
C ILE A 465 -15.34 -14.21 -20.82
N GLY A 466 -15.31 -15.54 -20.64
CA GLY A 466 -14.14 -16.36 -20.99
C GLY A 466 -13.76 -16.27 -22.47
N SER A 467 -14.74 -16.16 -23.38
CA SER A 467 -14.48 -15.99 -24.81
C SER A 467 -13.72 -14.70 -25.13
N SER A 468 -14.02 -13.63 -24.41
CA SER A 468 -13.34 -12.34 -24.57
C SER A 468 -11.99 -12.29 -23.85
N LEU A 469 -11.71 -13.21 -22.91
CA LEU A 469 -10.45 -13.31 -22.17
C LEU A 469 -9.47 -14.36 -22.74
N LYS A 470 -9.92 -15.20 -23.66
CA LYS A 470 -9.09 -16.25 -24.24
C LYS A 470 -7.78 -15.70 -24.82
N GLY A 471 -6.64 -16.21 -24.33
CA GLY A 471 -5.31 -15.81 -24.78
C GLY A 471 -4.88 -14.41 -24.33
N LYS A 472 -5.47 -13.86 -23.27
CA LYS A 472 -5.19 -12.50 -22.79
C LYS A 472 -4.61 -12.43 -21.37
N ILE A 473 -4.45 -13.54 -20.66
CA ILE A 473 -3.98 -13.59 -19.26
C ILE A 473 -2.63 -14.29 -19.21
N TYR A 474 -1.58 -13.55 -18.80
CA TYR A 474 -0.22 -14.03 -18.68
C TYR A 474 0.33 -13.63 -17.31
N VAL A 475 0.69 -14.62 -16.45
CA VAL A 475 1.10 -14.35 -15.07
C VAL A 475 2.48 -14.91 -14.79
N TYR A 476 3.30 -14.11 -14.11
CA TYR A 476 4.67 -14.43 -13.74
C TYR A 476 4.87 -14.22 -12.24
N CYS A 477 5.39 -15.21 -11.52
CA CYS A 477 5.64 -15.09 -10.09
C CYS A 477 6.90 -15.84 -9.67
N GLY A 478 7.62 -15.34 -8.66
CA GLY A 478 8.68 -16.09 -8.01
C GLY A 478 8.11 -17.18 -7.11
N ASP A 479 8.73 -18.38 -7.08
CA ASP A 479 8.32 -19.51 -6.23
C ASP A 479 8.49 -19.23 -4.72
N MET A 480 9.29 -18.22 -4.39
CA MET A 480 9.52 -17.72 -3.03
C MET A 480 9.22 -16.22 -2.94
N ASP A 481 8.08 -15.82 -3.50
CA ASP A 481 7.64 -14.43 -3.39
C ASP A 481 7.71 -13.95 -1.93
N ASN A 482 8.29 -12.77 -1.74
CA ASN A 482 8.57 -12.25 -0.40
C ASN A 482 7.30 -11.98 0.42
N PHE A 483 6.18 -11.72 -0.26
CA PHE A 483 4.87 -11.45 0.35
C PHE A 483 3.90 -12.62 0.22
N TYR A 484 4.40 -13.81 -0.12
CA TYR A 484 3.59 -15.03 -0.29
C TYR A 484 2.52 -14.94 -1.42
N LEU A 485 2.65 -13.99 -2.35
CA LEU A 485 1.68 -13.77 -3.42
C LEU A 485 1.57 -14.97 -4.38
N ASN A 486 2.62 -15.79 -4.46
CA ASN A 486 2.61 -17.04 -5.21
C ASN A 486 1.49 -18.01 -4.77
N GLU A 487 1.04 -17.95 -3.52
CA GLU A 487 -0.01 -18.85 -3.02
C GLU A 487 -1.37 -18.55 -3.69
N ALA A 488 -1.75 -17.27 -3.77
CA ALA A 488 -2.96 -16.86 -4.49
C ALA A 488 -2.85 -17.12 -5.99
N VAL A 489 -1.65 -16.95 -6.57
CA VAL A 489 -1.39 -17.21 -8.00
C VAL A 489 -1.56 -18.69 -8.34
N TYR A 490 -1.14 -19.62 -7.47
CA TYR A 490 -1.35 -21.06 -7.68
C TYR A 490 -2.84 -21.43 -7.73
N GLU A 491 -3.67 -20.78 -6.93
CA GLU A 491 -5.12 -21.02 -6.95
C GLU A 491 -5.78 -20.43 -8.21
N LEU A 492 -5.33 -19.26 -8.67
CA LEU A 492 -5.79 -18.68 -9.92
C LEU A 492 -5.39 -19.56 -11.12
N GLU A 493 -4.14 -20.04 -11.18
CA GLU A 493 -3.68 -21.00 -12.20
C GLU A 493 -4.55 -22.24 -12.21
N ARG A 494 -4.73 -22.87 -11.03
CA ARG A 494 -5.57 -24.08 -10.91
C ARG A 494 -6.97 -23.87 -11.45
N MET A 495 -7.59 -22.72 -11.17
CA MET A 495 -8.93 -22.39 -11.67
C MET A 495 -8.92 -22.22 -13.20
N LEU A 496 -7.98 -21.44 -13.75
CA LEU A 496 -7.94 -21.15 -15.18
C LEU A 496 -7.54 -22.37 -16.03
N GLU A 497 -6.61 -23.20 -15.55
CA GLU A 497 -6.21 -24.44 -16.24
C GLU A 497 -7.35 -25.49 -16.33
N ASN A 498 -8.36 -25.38 -15.44
CA ASN A 498 -9.54 -26.24 -15.48
C ASN A 498 -10.71 -25.62 -16.25
N THR A 499 -10.52 -24.49 -16.94
CA THR A 499 -11.58 -23.91 -17.77
C THR A 499 -11.79 -24.72 -19.04
N GLU A 500 -13.07 -24.91 -19.39
CA GLU A 500 -13.52 -25.51 -20.63
C GLU A 500 -14.46 -24.53 -21.34
N GLU A 501 -14.62 -24.56 -22.62
CA GLU A 501 -15.62 -23.82 -23.43
C GLU A 501 -15.74 -22.30 -23.11
N PRO A 502 -14.65 -21.49 -23.25
CA PRO A 502 -13.36 -21.86 -23.82
C PRO A 502 -12.31 -22.19 -22.75
N TYR A 503 -11.28 -22.94 -23.14
CA TYR A 503 -10.03 -22.96 -22.39
C TYR A 503 -9.38 -21.57 -22.44
N TYR A 504 -8.81 -21.10 -21.32
CA TYR A 504 -8.33 -19.70 -21.18
C TYR A 504 -7.17 -19.36 -22.12
N ALA A 505 -6.36 -20.34 -22.55
CA ALA A 505 -5.28 -20.24 -23.54
C ALA A 505 -4.22 -19.14 -23.23
N GLY A 506 -4.05 -18.80 -21.95
CA GLY A 506 -2.95 -18.00 -21.44
C GLY A 506 -1.84 -18.87 -20.87
N PHE A 507 -1.01 -18.34 -19.99
CA PHE A 507 -0.05 -19.17 -19.26
C PHE A 507 0.43 -18.52 -17.95
N PHE A 508 0.95 -19.39 -17.07
CA PHE A 508 1.62 -19.05 -15.83
C PHE A 508 3.09 -19.47 -15.90
N THR A 509 3.98 -18.65 -15.38
CA THR A 509 5.41 -18.95 -15.34
C THR A 509 6.00 -18.60 -13.99
N TYR A 510 6.67 -19.58 -13.38
CA TYR A 510 7.29 -19.41 -12.07
C TYR A 510 8.81 -19.34 -12.16
N GLY A 511 9.38 -18.31 -11.55
CA GLY A 511 10.83 -18.27 -11.31
C GLY A 511 11.25 -19.33 -10.30
N ARG A 512 12.24 -20.15 -10.64
CA ARG A 512 12.73 -21.24 -9.78
C ARG A 512 14.24 -21.41 -9.92
N PRO A 513 14.96 -21.92 -8.89
CA PRO A 513 14.54 -22.00 -7.50
C PRO A 513 14.70 -20.64 -6.78
N ARG A 514 13.95 -20.42 -5.73
CA ARG A 514 14.09 -19.33 -4.76
C ARG A 514 14.10 -17.93 -5.39
N LYS A 515 13.17 -17.69 -6.29
CA LYS A 515 12.96 -16.36 -6.85
C LYS A 515 11.94 -15.60 -6.00
N GLY A 516 12.34 -14.41 -5.55
CA GLY A 516 11.52 -13.54 -4.70
C GLY A 516 10.62 -12.61 -5.49
N HIS A 517 10.04 -11.69 -4.75
CA HIS A 517 9.24 -10.59 -5.28
C HIS A 517 10.03 -9.73 -6.28
N GLY A 518 9.40 -9.29 -7.34
CA GLY A 518 10.07 -8.54 -8.40
C GLY A 518 10.73 -9.42 -9.47
N TRP A 519 10.63 -10.76 -9.38
CA TRP A 519 11.16 -11.64 -10.41
C TRP A 519 10.42 -11.47 -11.74
N SER A 520 11.20 -11.49 -12.82
CA SER A 520 10.71 -11.50 -14.21
C SER A 520 11.65 -12.37 -15.04
N PRO A 521 11.14 -13.16 -16.00
CA PRO A 521 11.99 -13.89 -16.94
C PRO A 521 12.62 -12.98 -18.00
N PHE A 522 12.11 -11.75 -18.16
CA PHE A 522 12.49 -10.82 -19.20
C PHE A 522 13.62 -9.89 -18.77
N ASP A 523 14.57 -9.64 -19.64
CA ASP A 523 15.53 -8.55 -19.46
C ASP A 523 14.83 -7.20 -19.70
N ARG A 524 14.58 -6.50 -18.59
CA ARG A 524 13.97 -5.16 -18.60
C ARG A 524 14.85 -4.15 -19.34
N ARG A 525 16.17 -4.30 -19.30
CA ARG A 525 17.13 -3.40 -19.95
C ARG A 525 17.10 -3.53 -21.46
N ALA A 526 16.88 -4.74 -21.95
CA ALA A 526 16.72 -5.02 -23.38
C ALA A 526 15.29 -4.78 -23.89
N GLY A 527 14.34 -4.52 -23.00
CA GLY A 527 12.93 -4.33 -23.35
C GLY A 527 12.26 -5.57 -23.93
N GLU A 528 12.67 -6.78 -23.49
CA GLU A 528 12.17 -8.04 -24.06
C GLU A 528 10.65 -8.17 -23.97
N LEU A 529 10.03 -7.67 -22.90
CA LEU A 529 8.57 -7.71 -22.74
C LEU A 529 7.86 -6.95 -23.87
N TYR A 530 8.42 -5.82 -24.34
CA TYR A 530 7.84 -5.04 -25.44
C TYR A 530 7.84 -5.83 -26.75
N ARG A 531 8.88 -6.65 -27.00
CA ARG A 531 8.94 -7.52 -28.18
C ARG A 531 7.83 -8.58 -28.15
N ILE A 532 7.62 -9.21 -27.00
CA ILE A 532 6.56 -10.21 -26.80
C ILE A 532 5.17 -9.58 -26.96
N MET A 533 4.95 -8.41 -26.38
CA MET A 533 3.70 -7.67 -26.54
C MET A 533 3.46 -7.29 -28.00
N ALA A 534 4.49 -6.83 -28.71
CA ALA A 534 4.40 -6.48 -30.11
C ALA A 534 4.07 -7.70 -31.00
N ASP A 535 4.66 -8.87 -30.74
CA ASP A 535 4.35 -10.12 -31.44
C ASP A 535 2.89 -10.54 -31.16
N HIS A 536 2.44 -10.41 -29.92
CA HIS A 536 1.04 -10.70 -29.55
C HIS A 536 0.07 -9.77 -30.28
N ILE A 537 0.35 -8.46 -30.31
CA ILE A 537 -0.48 -7.46 -30.99
C ILE A 537 -0.53 -7.73 -32.50
N GLU A 538 0.62 -8.02 -33.13
CA GLU A 538 0.68 -8.34 -34.56
C GLU A 538 -0.12 -9.60 -34.91
N ASN A 539 0.01 -10.66 -34.11
CA ASN A 539 -0.73 -11.91 -34.29
C ASN A 539 -2.25 -11.75 -34.13
N ASN A 540 -2.71 -10.77 -33.37
CA ASN A 540 -4.12 -10.47 -33.17
C ASN A 540 -4.64 -9.29 -34.02
N SER A 541 -3.75 -8.68 -34.83
CA SER A 541 -4.12 -7.60 -35.74
C SER A 541 -4.98 -8.12 -36.90
N PRO A 542 -6.06 -7.42 -37.27
CA PRO A 542 -6.79 -7.72 -38.49
C PRO A 542 -6.00 -7.37 -39.77
N GLU A 543 -4.96 -6.54 -39.65
CA GLU A 543 -4.10 -6.11 -40.76
C GLU A 543 -2.94 -7.10 -40.95
N LYS A 544 -2.72 -7.55 -42.18
CA LYS A 544 -1.61 -8.46 -42.52
C LYS A 544 -0.23 -7.78 -42.51
N LEU A 545 -0.18 -6.48 -42.70
CA LEU A 545 1.03 -5.67 -42.68
C LEU A 545 0.83 -4.52 -41.73
N VAL A 546 1.53 -4.54 -40.60
CA VAL A 546 1.50 -3.48 -39.61
C VAL A 546 2.58 -2.43 -39.94
N LYS A 547 2.18 -1.14 -39.96
CA LYS A 547 3.08 -0.03 -40.30
C LYS A 547 3.97 0.44 -39.12
N TRP A 548 3.60 0.02 -37.93
CA TRP A 548 4.23 0.47 -36.67
C TRP A 548 5.38 -0.41 -36.18
N ARG A 549 5.59 -1.58 -36.80
CA ARG A 549 6.50 -2.58 -36.21
C ARG A 549 7.95 -2.08 -36.08
N TYR A 550 8.47 -1.39 -37.10
CA TYR A 550 9.85 -0.91 -37.13
C TYR A 550 9.97 0.47 -37.78
#